data_00c109ba22b92a70764505179a4ae7d4
#
_entry.id   00c109ba22b92a70764505179a4ae7d4
#
_cell.length_a   1.000
_cell.length_b   1.000
_cell.length_c   1.000
_cell.angle_alpha   90.00
_cell.angle_beta   90.00
_cell.angle_gamma   90.00
#
_symmetry.space_group_name_H-M   'P 1'
#
loop_
_entity.id
_entity.type
_entity.pdbx_description
1 polymer ?
#
loop_
_entity_poly.entity_id
_entity_poly.type
_entity_poly.pdbx_seq_one_letter_code
_entity_poly.pdbx_strand_id
1 'polypeptide(L)'
;MEDQRRYVAERLDLEALQAGGNAFRARAIRACADTVRAAPEFVDAASAKTVLSDSVSAHMMERIAAIMESDESSGPSPEAKILGIMQELMTVTCIGQVAARRLANAGVESLDALERAVLNGTAAHLKLTAAQELCVRYRADIAKRIPRSEMHAHVARVTEAAQASECKAEVVGSYRRNAPTSGDIDVLLVGDIDDFLSALYPGYVVGAIAKGAHKFMGLVKLPGGDTARRIDVLVTAAAELPFAMLHFTGPADFNVALRKIAMAKGMRLSEKGWDRPDAKAPESEADILAELGVQWTNPQDRSGTLHPM
;
A
#
# COMPACT_ATOMS: atom_id res chain seq x y z
N MET A 1 32.66 22.48 -1.56
CA MET A 1 31.33 22.46 -2.23
C MET A 1 30.59 21.26 -1.67
N GLU A 2 29.34 21.44 -1.28
CA GLU A 2 28.54 20.43 -0.56
C GLU A 2 27.77 19.57 -1.55
N ASP A 3 27.56 18.28 -1.25
CA ASP A 3 26.79 17.35 -2.09
C ASP A 3 25.36 17.84 -2.31
N GLN A 4 24.98 18.07 -3.56
CA GLN A 4 23.70 18.66 -3.94
C GLN A 4 22.58 17.62 -4.18
N ARG A 5 22.87 16.33 -4.12
CA ARG A 5 21.86 15.26 -4.40
C ARG A 5 20.62 15.39 -3.54
N ARG A 6 20.82 15.62 -2.25
CA ARG A 6 19.71 15.74 -1.33
C ARG A 6 18.84 16.95 -1.64
N TYR A 7 19.44 18.08 -1.85
CA TYR A 7 18.75 19.32 -2.20
C TYR A 7 17.93 19.19 -3.50
N VAL A 8 18.57 18.68 -4.56
CA VAL A 8 17.91 18.46 -5.87
C VAL A 8 16.75 17.47 -5.75
N ALA A 9 16.94 16.35 -5.05
CA ALA A 9 15.89 15.36 -4.89
C ALA A 9 14.70 15.88 -4.08
N GLU A 10 14.94 16.66 -3.03
CA GLU A 10 13.89 17.32 -2.24
C GLU A 10 13.08 18.31 -3.08
N ARG A 11 13.73 19.07 -3.98
CA ARG A 11 13.07 20.00 -4.90
C ARG A 11 12.23 19.27 -5.96
N LEU A 12 12.73 18.16 -6.51
CA LEU A 12 11.96 17.33 -7.43
C LEU A 12 10.73 16.70 -6.76
N ASP A 13 10.85 16.27 -5.50
CA ASP A 13 9.69 15.79 -4.75
C ASP A 13 8.63 16.88 -4.53
N LEU A 14 9.07 18.12 -4.29
CA LEU A 14 8.20 19.31 -4.24
C LEU A 14 7.39 19.45 -5.52
N GLU A 15 8.06 19.41 -6.65
CA GLU A 15 7.41 19.55 -7.95
C GLU A 15 6.45 18.38 -8.25
N ALA A 16 6.82 17.16 -7.85
CA ALA A 16 5.96 15.98 -7.99
C ALA A 16 4.64 16.14 -7.22
N LEU A 17 4.69 16.77 -6.05
CA LEU A 17 3.50 17.05 -5.24
C LEU A 17 2.68 18.22 -5.77
N GLN A 18 3.34 19.21 -6.38
CA GLN A 18 2.68 20.33 -7.05
C GLN A 18 2.07 19.96 -8.40
N ALA A 19 2.46 18.82 -9.00
CA ALA A 19 1.96 18.37 -10.29
C ALA A 19 0.44 18.12 -10.35
N GLY A 20 -0.29 18.33 -9.26
CA GLY A 20 -1.75 18.34 -9.21
C GLY A 20 -2.36 17.00 -9.62
N GLY A 21 -3.50 17.00 -10.33
CA GLY A 21 -4.21 15.79 -10.76
C GLY A 21 -3.50 14.93 -11.82
N ASN A 22 -2.30 15.28 -12.28
CA ASN A 22 -1.55 14.49 -13.25
C ASN A 22 -0.64 13.45 -12.56
N ALA A 23 -1.25 12.31 -12.20
CA ALA A 23 -0.55 11.21 -11.53
C ALA A 23 0.64 10.65 -12.34
N PHE A 24 0.60 10.69 -13.67
CA PHE A 24 1.68 10.23 -14.53
C PHE A 24 2.90 11.16 -14.43
N ARG A 25 2.69 12.48 -14.50
CA ARG A 25 3.74 13.48 -14.33
C ARG A 25 4.37 13.42 -12.94
N ALA A 26 3.54 13.34 -11.90
CA ALA A 26 4.01 13.21 -10.52
C ALA A 26 4.89 11.96 -10.32
N ARG A 27 4.50 10.83 -10.91
CA ARG A 27 5.28 9.58 -10.85
C ARG A 27 6.62 9.69 -11.56
N ALA A 28 6.66 10.32 -12.75
CA ALA A 28 7.89 10.51 -13.51
C ALA A 28 8.90 11.41 -12.75
N ILE A 29 8.42 12.48 -12.12
CA ILE A 29 9.28 13.38 -11.33
C ILE A 29 9.81 12.67 -10.08
N ARG A 30 9.00 11.88 -9.36
CA ARG A 30 9.46 11.07 -8.21
C ARG A 30 10.49 10.04 -8.60
N ALA A 31 10.30 9.32 -9.70
CA ALA A 31 11.29 8.39 -10.21
C ALA A 31 12.63 9.07 -10.50
N CYS A 32 12.61 10.32 -11.00
CA CYS A 32 13.81 11.12 -11.19
C CYS A 32 14.44 11.49 -9.83
N ALA A 33 13.68 11.91 -8.84
CA ALA A 33 14.17 12.20 -7.49
C ALA A 33 14.87 10.99 -6.85
N ASP A 34 14.29 9.79 -7.02
CA ASP A 34 14.87 8.55 -6.53
C ASP A 34 16.18 8.21 -7.24
N THR A 35 16.26 8.45 -8.57
CA THR A 35 17.49 8.30 -9.36
C THR A 35 18.57 9.24 -8.86
N VAL A 36 18.24 10.50 -8.60
CA VAL A 36 19.16 11.51 -8.05
C VAL A 36 19.71 11.09 -6.69
N ARG A 37 18.86 10.56 -5.78
CA ARG A 37 19.32 10.08 -4.46
C ARG A 37 20.29 8.91 -4.55
N ALA A 38 20.08 8.02 -5.51
CA ALA A 38 20.90 6.82 -5.70
C ALA A 38 22.18 7.08 -6.49
N ALA A 39 22.32 8.25 -7.12
CA ALA A 39 23.47 8.60 -7.97
C ALA A 39 24.75 8.82 -7.16
N PRO A 40 25.95 8.76 -7.77
CA PRO A 40 27.17 9.28 -7.18
C PRO A 40 27.05 10.78 -6.84
N GLU A 41 27.90 11.26 -5.93
CA GLU A 41 27.89 12.65 -5.47
C GLU A 41 28.16 13.63 -6.61
N PHE A 42 27.44 14.75 -6.59
CA PHE A 42 27.66 15.88 -7.48
C PHE A 42 27.48 17.22 -6.74
N VAL A 43 28.20 18.23 -7.15
CA VAL A 43 28.30 19.53 -6.47
C VAL A 43 27.86 20.72 -7.33
N ASP A 44 27.73 20.51 -8.64
CA ASP A 44 27.29 21.49 -9.62
C ASP A 44 26.56 20.85 -10.80
N ALA A 45 25.97 21.66 -11.67
CA ALA A 45 25.20 21.19 -12.82
C ALA A 45 26.03 20.39 -13.82
N ALA A 46 27.33 20.65 -13.95
CA ALA A 46 28.23 19.96 -14.87
C ALA A 46 28.52 18.53 -14.36
N SER A 47 28.81 18.37 -13.06
CA SER A 47 29.01 17.07 -12.43
C SER A 47 27.70 16.27 -12.37
N ALA A 48 26.56 16.91 -12.11
CA ALA A 48 25.23 16.27 -12.16
C ALA A 48 24.96 15.72 -13.57
N LYS A 49 25.26 16.49 -14.62
CA LYS A 49 25.09 16.04 -16.01
C LYS A 49 25.98 14.83 -16.32
N THR A 50 27.21 14.81 -15.86
CA THR A 50 28.12 13.68 -16.08
C THR A 50 27.61 12.40 -15.41
N VAL A 51 27.03 12.51 -14.21
CA VAL A 51 26.59 11.37 -13.40
C VAL A 51 25.19 10.85 -13.81
N LEU A 52 24.31 11.73 -14.29
CA LEU A 52 22.89 11.42 -14.48
C LEU A 52 22.48 11.29 -15.95
N SER A 53 23.34 11.65 -16.94
CA SER A 53 22.98 11.73 -18.37
C SER A 53 22.39 10.44 -18.93
N ASP A 54 22.82 9.28 -18.47
CA ASP A 54 22.37 7.98 -18.95
C ASP A 54 21.10 7.48 -18.23
N SER A 55 20.75 8.10 -17.10
CA SER A 55 19.69 7.65 -16.22
C SER A 55 18.48 8.58 -16.18
N VAL A 56 18.62 9.81 -16.68
CA VAL A 56 17.62 10.88 -16.59
C VAL A 56 17.41 11.51 -17.96
N SER A 57 16.15 11.78 -18.33
CA SER A 57 15.82 12.41 -19.62
C SER A 57 16.38 13.83 -19.73
N ALA A 58 16.65 14.29 -20.97
CA ALA A 58 17.18 15.64 -21.24
C ALA A 58 16.32 16.74 -20.58
N HIS A 59 14.99 16.63 -20.66
CA HIS A 59 14.07 17.58 -20.02
C HIS A 59 14.22 17.61 -18.50
N MET A 60 14.43 16.46 -17.86
CA MET A 60 14.66 16.41 -16.41
C MET A 60 16.04 16.92 -16.03
N MET A 61 17.05 16.75 -16.89
CA MET A 61 18.38 17.33 -16.69
C MET A 61 18.36 18.85 -16.72
N GLU A 62 17.63 19.47 -17.68
CA GLU A 62 17.43 20.94 -17.70
C GLU A 62 16.77 21.41 -16.39
N ARG A 63 15.84 20.66 -15.88
CA ARG A 63 15.14 20.96 -14.63
C ARG A 63 16.05 20.84 -13.41
N ILE A 64 16.90 19.81 -13.35
CA ILE A 64 17.93 19.64 -12.32
C ILE A 64 18.91 20.81 -12.34
N ALA A 65 19.39 21.21 -13.53
CA ALA A 65 20.27 22.36 -13.68
C ALA A 65 19.62 23.66 -13.19
N ALA A 66 18.36 23.91 -13.55
CA ALA A 66 17.61 25.08 -13.07
C ALA A 66 17.43 25.08 -11.54
N ILE A 67 17.21 23.92 -10.91
CA ILE A 67 17.16 23.80 -9.45
C ILE A 67 18.50 24.17 -8.82
N MET A 68 19.60 23.72 -9.41
CA MET A 68 20.96 23.98 -8.89
C MET A 68 21.43 25.42 -9.11
N GLU A 69 20.92 26.09 -10.14
CA GLU A 69 21.20 27.50 -10.44
C GLU A 69 20.33 28.46 -9.60
N SER A 70 19.24 27.97 -9.01
CA SER A 70 18.41 28.79 -8.11
C SER A 70 19.19 29.07 -6.82
N ASP A 71 19.55 30.35 -6.62
CA ASP A 71 20.34 30.84 -5.48
C ASP A 71 19.46 30.88 -4.19
N GLU A 72 19.13 29.71 -3.65
CA GLU A 72 18.45 29.58 -2.34
C GLU A 72 19.40 29.02 -1.30
N SER A 73 20.45 29.82 -0.97
CA SER A 73 21.43 29.53 0.10
C SER A 73 20.88 29.72 1.52
N SER A 74 19.60 30.05 1.67
CA SER A 74 18.93 30.19 2.97
C SER A 74 17.98 29.01 3.21
N GLY A 75 18.31 28.11 4.10
CA GLY A 75 17.51 27.00 4.66
C GLY A 75 16.21 26.56 3.95
N PRO A 76 15.54 25.48 4.34
CA PRO A 76 14.37 25.03 3.61
C PRO A 76 13.28 26.12 3.58
N SER A 77 12.81 26.46 2.37
CA SER A 77 11.72 27.43 2.18
C SER A 77 10.48 27.02 3.02
N PRO A 78 9.60 27.95 3.40
CA PRO A 78 8.36 27.60 4.10
C PRO A 78 7.58 26.47 3.40
N GLU A 79 7.59 26.47 2.07
CA GLU A 79 6.96 25.42 1.28
C GLU A 79 7.70 24.07 1.38
N ALA A 80 9.02 24.09 1.42
CA ALA A 80 9.81 22.86 1.63
C ALA A 80 9.56 22.26 3.03
N LYS A 81 9.38 23.09 4.05
CA LYS A 81 9.00 22.62 5.39
C LYS A 81 7.61 21.97 5.40
N ILE A 82 6.62 22.64 4.80
CA ILE A 82 5.26 22.09 4.67
C ILE A 82 5.31 20.74 3.96
N LEU A 83 6.15 20.60 2.96
CA LEU A 83 6.29 19.37 2.21
C LEU A 83 6.90 18.24 3.02
N GLY A 84 7.96 18.50 3.76
CA GLY A 84 8.55 17.51 4.66
C GLY A 84 7.50 16.98 5.65
N ILE A 85 6.73 17.89 6.24
CA ILE A 85 5.60 17.52 7.12
C ILE A 85 4.55 16.68 6.36
N MET A 86 4.19 17.04 5.15
CA MET A 86 3.23 16.26 4.35
C MET A 86 3.75 14.86 4.06
N GLN A 87 5.02 14.70 3.69
CA GLN A 87 5.62 13.39 3.44
C GLN A 87 5.57 12.51 4.70
N GLU A 88 5.90 13.08 5.84
CA GLU A 88 5.83 12.40 7.12
C GLU A 88 4.38 11.98 7.46
N LEU A 89 3.42 12.88 7.34
CA LEU A 89 2.00 12.60 7.59
C LEU A 89 1.43 11.54 6.65
N MET A 90 1.88 11.51 5.39
CA MET A 90 1.42 10.54 4.39
C MET A 90 1.94 9.11 4.65
N THR A 91 2.84 8.91 5.58
CA THR A 91 3.22 7.55 6.06
C THR A 91 2.10 6.88 6.84
N VAL A 92 1.15 7.67 7.37
CA VAL A 92 -0.03 7.15 8.08
C VAL A 92 -1.07 6.67 7.07
N THR A 93 -1.50 5.43 7.22
CA THR A 93 -2.60 4.84 6.47
C THR A 93 -3.81 5.75 6.48
N CYS A 94 -4.54 6.20 5.68
CA CYS A 94 -5.69 7.14 5.72
C CYS A 94 -5.33 8.62 5.60
N ILE A 95 -4.07 9.01 5.62
CA ILE A 95 -3.67 10.38 5.39
C ILE A 95 -3.05 10.48 4.00
N GLY A 96 -3.86 10.85 3.00
CA GLY A 96 -3.41 11.14 1.65
C GLY A 96 -2.96 12.60 1.51
N GLN A 97 -2.47 12.94 0.33
CA GLN A 97 -1.88 14.25 0.01
C GLN A 97 -2.78 15.45 0.41
N VAL A 98 -4.09 15.39 0.12
CA VAL A 98 -5.03 16.47 0.44
C VAL A 98 -5.16 16.66 1.95
N ALA A 99 -5.29 15.56 2.70
CA ALA A 99 -5.40 15.62 4.15
C ALA A 99 -4.07 16.08 4.78
N ALA A 100 -2.92 15.58 4.31
CA ALA A 100 -1.60 15.99 4.78
C ALA A 100 -1.37 17.49 4.59
N ARG A 101 -1.71 18.04 3.40
CA ARG A 101 -1.60 19.48 3.14
C ARG A 101 -2.51 20.31 4.06
N ARG A 102 -3.74 19.86 4.26
CA ARG A 102 -4.70 20.54 5.15
C ARG A 102 -4.17 20.56 6.59
N LEU A 103 -3.62 19.45 7.07
CA LEU A 103 -3.06 19.34 8.42
C LEU A 103 -1.81 20.21 8.59
N ALA A 104 -0.88 20.19 7.65
CA ALA A 104 0.31 21.05 7.67
C ALA A 104 -0.07 22.55 7.68
N ASN A 105 -1.04 22.95 6.85
CA ASN A 105 -1.56 24.34 6.82
C ASN A 105 -2.35 24.71 8.10
N ALA A 106 -2.88 23.72 8.83
CA ALA A 106 -3.52 23.92 10.13
C ALA A 106 -2.50 23.99 11.30
N GLY A 107 -1.21 24.02 11.00
CA GLY A 107 -0.15 24.17 12.00
C GLY A 107 0.37 22.86 12.59
N VAL A 108 0.08 21.71 11.99
CA VAL A 108 0.72 20.45 12.38
C VAL A 108 2.17 20.47 11.93
N GLU A 109 3.10 20.42 12.86
CA GLU A 109 4.54 20.57 12.61
C GLU A 109 5.26 19.24 12.36
N SER A 110 4.67 18.11 12.81
CA SER A 110 5.23 16.76 12.65
C SER A 110 4.17 15.68 12.90
N LEU A 111 4.46 14.46 12.50
CA LEU A 111 3.60 13.31 12.81
C LEU A 111 3.51 13.05 14.32
N ASP A 112 4.60 13.23 15.05
CA ASP A 112 4.61 13.07 16.50
C ASP A 112 3.76 14.14 17.21
N ALA A 113 3.74 15.37 16.69
CA ALA A 113 2.84 16.42 17.19
C ALA A 113 1.36 16.06 16.97
N LEU A 114 1.04 15.53 15.78
CA LEU A 114 -0.31 15.05 15.47
C LEU A 114 -0.71 13.89 16.38
N GLU A 115 0.17 12.90 16.59
CA GLU A 115 -0.10 11.76 17.48
C GLU A 115 -0.36 12.21 18.91
N ARG A 116 0.48 13.09 19.46
CA ARG A 116 0.25 13.66 20.80
C ARG A 116 -1.09 14.38 20.91
N ALA A 117 -1.46 15.16 19.89
CA ALA A 117 -2.74 15.85 19.88
C ALA A 117 -3.93 14.89 19.90
N VAL A 118 -3.85 13.78 19.14
CA VAL A 118 -4.88 12.74 19.10
C VAL A 118 -4.95 11.98 20.43
N LEU A 119 -3.81 11.58 21.00
CA LEU A 119 -3.76 10.84 22.26
C LEU A 119 -4.27 11.66 23.44
N ASN A 120 -3.99 12.96 23.46
CA ASN A 120 -4.40 13.90 24.51
C ASN A 120 -5.82 14.49 24.30
N GLY A 121 -6.50 14.14 23.20
CA GLY A 121 -7.85 14.65 22.90
C GLY A 121 -7.88 16.12 22.48
N THR A 122 -6.75 16.73 22.10
CA THR A 122 -6.65 18.14 21.68
C THR A 122 -6.73 18.35 20.17
N ALA A 123 -6.94 17.28 19.39
CA ALA A 123 -6.97 17.31 17.92
C ALA A 123 -8.27 17.80 17.31
N ALA A 124 -9.30 18.19 18.09
CA ALA A 124 -10.63 18.53 17.56
C ALA A 124 -10.61 19.62 16.48
N HIS A 125 -9.74 20.64 16.62
CA HIS A 125 -9.59 21.73 15.64
C HIS A 125 -9.02 21.26 14.29
N LEU A 126 -8.35 20.11 14.24
CA LEU A 126 -7.75 19.52 13.03
C LEU A 126 -8.80 18.82 12.15
N LYS A 127 -10.01 18.62 12.64
CA LYS A 127 -11.14 17.99 11.90
C LYS A 127 -10.72 16.67 11.24
N LEU A 128 -10.09 15.79 12.01
CA LEU A 128 -9.76 14.45 11.56
C LEU A 128 -11.04 13.64 11.35
N THR A 129 -11.05 12.77 10.35
CA THR A 129 -12.08 11.72 10.26
C THR A 129 -11.82 10.65 11.33
N ALA A 130 -12.84 9.90 11.72
CA ALA A 130 -12.69 8.79 12.66
C ALA A 130 -11.62 7.78 12.21
N ALA A 131 -11.54 7.51 10.91
CA ALA A 131 -10.51 6.66 10.33
C ALA A 131 -9.10 7.24 10.47
N GLN A 132 -8.94 8.54 10.23
CA GLN A 132 -7.65 9.21 10.40
C GLN A 132 -7.20 9.22 11.85
N GLU A 133 -8.12 9.54 12.77
CA GLU A 133 -7.84 9.49 14.21
C GLU A 133 -7.44 8.08 14.67
N LEU A 134 -8.17 7.06 14.22
CA LEU A 134 -7.88 5.66 14.49
C LEU A 134 -6.47 5.28 13.99
N CYS A 135 -6.14 5.61 12.73
CA CYS A 135 -4.86 5.28 12.13
C CYS A 135 -3.69 6.03 12.78
N VAL A 136 -3.88 7.27 13.23
CA VAL A 136 -2.86 8.02 13.98
C VAL A 136 -2.66 7.41 15.37
N ARG A 137 -3.74 7.15 16.10
CA ARG A 137 -3.72 6.57 17.46
C ARG A 137 -2.99 5.23 17.51
N TYR A 138 -3.13 4.39 16.50
CA TYR A 138 -2.55 3.05 16.44
C TYR A 138 -1.39 2.92 15.45
N ARG A 139 -0.79 4.04 14.99
CA ARG A 139 0.26 3.99 13.97
C ARG A 139 1.44 3.10 14.34
N ALA A 140 1.86 3.18 15.61
CA ALA A 140 2.96 2.38 16.11
C ALA A 140 2.66 0.88 16.12
N ASP A 141 1.41 0.50 16.32
CA ASP A 141 0.94 -0.88 16.28
C ASP A 141 0.82 -1.39 14.84
N ILE A 142 0.28 -0.55 13.94
CA ILE A 142 0.14 -0.85 12.50
C ILE A 142 1.51 -1.08 11.84
N ALA A 143 2.54 -0.37 12.28
CA ALA A 143 3.90 -0.52 11.76
C ALA A 143 4.57 -1.85 12.17
N LYS A 144 4.11 -2.49 13.25
CA LYS A 144 4.67 -3.75 13.73
C LYS A 144 4.20 -4.93 12.89
N ARG A 145 5.13 -5.75 12.45
CA ARG A 145 4.81 -7.03 11.78
C ARG A 145 4.09 -7.97 12.76
N ILE A 146 3.16 -8.75 12.23
CA ILE A 146 2.38 -9.75 12.97
C ILE A 146 3.15 -11.08 12.92
N PRO A 147 3.63 -11.62 14.05
CA PRO A 147 4.28 -12.94 14.07
C PRO A 147 3.31 -14.03 13.60
N ARG A 148 3.83 -15.09 12.97
CA ARG A 148 2.98 -16.18 12.47
C ARG A 148 2.17 -16.86 13.57
N SER A 149 2.72 -16.99 14.77
CA SER A 149 2.01 -17.54 15.94
C SER A 149 0.78 -16.72 16.33
N GLU A 150 0.90 -15.38 16.25
CA GLU A 150 -0.21 -14.45 16.47
C GLU A 150 -1.24 -14.54 15.32
N MET A 151 -0.75 -14.67 14.06
CA MET A 151 -1.64 -14.87 12.91
C MET A 151 -2.55 -16.10 13.07
N HIS A 152 -2.07 -17.20 13.67
CA HIS A 152 -2.92 -18.39 13.93
C HIS A 152 -4.11 -18.03 14.81
N ALA A 153 -3.94 -17.19 15.84
CA ALA A 153 -5.04 -16.76 16.69
C ALA A 153 -6.03 -15.84 15.94
N HIS A 154 -5.53 -14.96 15.06
CA HIS A 154 -6.37 -14.14 14.19
C HIS A 154 -7.17 -15.00 13.20
N VAL A 155 -6.54 -16.03 12.61
CA VAL A 155 -7.21 -16.98 11.72
C VAL A 155 -8.34 -17.73 12.45
N ALA A 156 -8.11 -18.18 13.68
CA ALA A 156 -9.14 -18.83 14.47
C ALA A 156 -10.36 -17.89 14.68
N ARG A 157 -10.14 -16.61 15.01
CA ARG A 157 -11.23 -15.62 15.15
C ARG A 157 -11.99 -15.37 13.86
N VAL A 158 -11.30 -15.29 12.72
CA VAL A 158 -11.92 -15.15 11.40
C VAL A 158 -12.75 -16.39 11.07
N THR A 159 -12.24 -17.59 11.35
CA THR A 159 -12.94 -18.85 11.10
C THR A 159 -14.20 -18.98 11.97
N GLU A 160 -14.11 -18.66 13.27
CA GLU A 160 -15.26 -18.64 14.18
C GLU A 160 -16.35 -17.68 13.70
N ALA A 161 -15.97 -16.46 13.29
CA ALA A 161 -16.92 -15.47 12.79
C ALA A 161 -17.59 -15.93 11.48
N ALA A 162 -16.83 -16.56 10.57
CA ALA A 162 -17.36 -17.10 9.32
C ALA A 162 -18.36 -18.22 9.58
N GLN A 163 -18.08 -19.13 10.51
CA GLN A 163 -19.00 -20.21 10.92
C GLN A 163 -20.28 -19.65 11.54
N ALA A 164 -20.16 -18.65 12.42
CA ALA A 164 -21.30 -18.03 13.10
C ALA A 164 -22.22 -17.24 12.15
N SER A 165 -21.69 -16.76 11.02
CA SER A 165 -22.42 -15.99 10.00
C SER A 165 -22.78 -16.81 8.75
N GLU A 166 -22.57 -18.12 8.76
CA GLU A 166 -22.79 -19.02 7.62
C GLU A 166 -22.03 -18.57 6.34
N CYS A 167 -20.92 -17.84 6.52
CA CYS A 167 -20.04 -17.38 5.45
C CYS A 167 -18.85 -18.32 5.27
N LYS A 168 -18.21 -18.27 4.12
CA LYS A 168 -16.89 -18.87 3.89
C LYS A 168 -15.82 -17.77 3.91
N ALA A 169 -14.81 -17.90 4.77
CA ALA A 169 -13.69 -16.98 4.83
C ALA A 169 -12.36 -17.72 4.70
N GLU A 170 -11.45 -17.13 3.90
CA GLU A 170 -10.09 -17.64 3.69
C GLU A 170 -9.08 -16.54 4.00
N VAL A 171 -8.11 -16.83 4.87
CA VAL A 171 -7.01 -15.91 5.14
C VAL A 171 -5.91 -16.13 4.10
N VAL A 172 -5.60 -15.08 3.36
CA VAL A 172 -4.72 -15.09 2.20
C VAL A 172 -3.42 -14.31 2.44
N GLY A 173 -2.90 -13.61 1.47
CA GLY A 173 -1.72 -12.76 1.57
C GLY A 173 -0.46 -13.51 2.01
N SER A 174 0.37 -12.83 2.78
CA SER A 174 1.64 -13.38 3.27
C SER A 174 1.46 -14.57 4.22
N TYR A 175 0.35 -14.64 4.95
CA TYR A 175 0.05 -15.78 5.80
C TYR A 175 -0.11 -17.06 4.99
N ARG A 176 -0.89 -17.04 3.91
CA ARG A 176 -1.09 -18.21 3.04
C ARG A 176 0.20 -18.64 2.31
N ARG A 177 1.11 -17.68 2.06
CA ARG A 177 2.46 -17.97 1.53
C ARG A 177 3.43 -18.51 2.57
N ASN A 178 2.97 -18.88 3.75
CA ASN A 178 3.79 -19.42 4.85
C ASN A 178 4.90 -18.46 5.34
N ALA A 179 4.73 -17.16 5.18
CA ALA A 179 5.70 -16.17 5.65
C ALA A 179 5.82 -16.21 7.20
N PRO A 180 7.01 -15.96 7.76
CA PRO A 180 7.22 -15.96 9.21
C PRO A 180 6.49 -14.81 9.92
N THR A 181 6.18 -13.74 9.18
CA THR A 181 5.42 -12.58 9.67
C THR A 181 4.51 -12.02 8.58
N SER A 182 3.41 -11.39 8.97
CA SER A 182 2.50 -10.67 8.07
C SER A 182 2.48 -9.16 8.36
N GLY A 183 2.13 -8.34 7.36
CA GLY A 183 1.91 -6.90 7.55
C GLY A 183 0.49 -6.60 8.03
N ASP A 184 -0.44 -7.42 7.62
CA ASP A 184 -1.87 -7.31 7.84
C ASP A 184 -2.54 -8.68 7.77
N ILE A 185 -3.85 -8.69 7.99
CA ILE A 185 -4.70 -9.88 7.93
C ILE A 185 -5.60 -9.72 6.71
N ASP A 186 -5.23 -10.36 5.61
CA ASP A 186 -6.02 -10.36 4.36
C ASP A 186 -7.05 -11.48 4.40
N VAL A 187 -8.33 -11.15 4.27
CA VAL A 187 -9.45 -12.11 4.30
C VAL A 187 -10.26 -12.01 3.02
N LEU A 188 -10.45 -13.14 2.34
CA LEU A 188 -11.46 -13.30 1.30
C LEU A 188 -12.73 -13.87 1.92
N LEU A 189 -13.86 -13.23 1.63
CA LEU A 189 -15.16 -13.60 2.15
C LEU A 189 -16.11 -13.97 1.01
N VAL A 190 -16.75 -15.13 1.10
CA VAL A 190 -17.92 -15.49 0.29
C VAL A 190 -19.12 -15.52 1.23
N GLY A 191 -20.02 -14.57 1.05
CA GLY A 191 -21.20 -14.38 1.93
C GLY A 191 -21.51 -12.92 2.18
N ASP A 192 -22.37 -12.64 3.14
CA ASP A 192 -22.75 -11.29 3.52
C ASP A 192 -21.71 -10.68 4.47
N ILE A 193 -21.22 -9.49 4.11
CA ILE A 193 -20.17 -8.81 4.88
C ILE A 193 -20.71 -8.25 6.21
N ASP A 194 -21.99 -7.87 6.28
CA ASP A 194 -22.58 -7.29 7.48
C ASP A 194 -22.83 -8.37 8.52
N ASP A 195 -23.28 -9.55 8.11
CA ASP A 195 -23.43 -10.71 8.98
C ASP A 195 -22.07 -11.18 9.52
N PHE A 196 -21.08 -11.30 8.64
CA PHE A 196 -19.72 -11.64 9.03
C PHE A 196 -19.11 -10.64 10.02
N LEU A 197 -19.24 -9.34 9.74
CA LEU A 197 -18.74 -8.29 10.64
C LEU A 197 -19.49 -8.29 11.97
N SER A 198 -20.80 -8.54 11.99
CA SER A 198 -21.58 -8.63 13.22
C SER A 198 -21.08 -9.75 14.14
N ALA A 199 -20.64 -10.87 13.57
CA ALA A 199 -20.01 -11.96 14.31
C ALA A 199 -18.55 -11.63 14.73
N LEU A 200 -17.84 -10.83 13.93
CA LEU A 200 -16.44 -10.48 14.18
C LEU A 200 -16.27 -9.36 15.22
N TYR A 201 -17.21 -8.41 15.29
CA TYR A 201 -17.09 -7.18 16.10
C TYR A 201 -16.94 -7.41 17.61
N PRO A 202 -17.70 -8.32 18.26
CA PRO A 202 -17.64 -8.41 19.72
C PRO A 202 -16.25 -8.71 20.25
N GLY A 203 -15.64 -7.72 20.92
CA GLY A 203 -14.36 -7.84 21.60
C GLY A 203 -13.13 -8.03 20.72
N TYR A 204 -13.27 -7.90 19.40
CA TYR A 204 -12.16 -8.09 18.46
C TYR A 204 -11.91 -6.87 17.55
N VAL A 205 -12.94 -6.26 16.95
CA VAL A 205 -12.78 -5.08 16.10
C VAL A 205 -12.63 -3.83 16.97
N VAL A 206 -11.50 -3.13 16.79
CA VAL A 206 -11.20 -1.86 17.47
C VAL A 206 -11.89 -0.69 16.78
N GLY A 207 -11.93 -0.71 15.45
CA GLY A 207 -12.59 0.32 14.66
C GLY A 207 -12.47 0.10 13.17
N ALA A 208 -13.34 0.77 12.42
CA ALA A 208 -13.37 0.72 10.97
C ALA A 208 -12.53 1.86 10.37
N ILE A 209 -11.69 1.54 9.41
CA ILE A 209 -10.99 2.49 8.54
C ILE A 209 -11.86 2.82 7.33
N ALA A 210 -12.43 1.79 6.71
CA ALA A 210 -13.38 1.92 5.62
C ALA A 210 -14.35 0.75 5.65
N LYS A 211 -15.62 1.00 5.32
CA LYS A 211 -16.66 -0.02 5.18
C LYS A 211 -17.50 0.29 3.95
N GLY A 212 -17.66 -0.70 3.10
CA GLY A 212 -18.54 -0.69 1.94
C GLY A 212 -19.17 -2.06 1.75
N ALA A 213 -20.05 -2.21 0.75
CA ALA A 213 -20.78 -3.46 0.48
C ALA A 213 -19.90 -4.68 0.17
N HIS A 214 -18.68 -4.42 -0.36
CA HIS A 214 -17.77 -5.50 -0.79
C HIS A 214 -16.38 -5.44 -0.15
N LYS A 215 -16.18 -4.51 0.78
CA LYS A 215 -14.88 -4.33 1.42
C LYS A 215 -15.04 -3.74 2.82
N PHE A 216 -14.29 -4.30 3.75
CA PHE A 216 -14.04 -3.72 5.06
C PHE A 216 -12.53 -3.61 5.28
N MET A 217 -12.09 -2.49 5.80
CA MET A 217 -10.75 -2.27 6.32
C MET A 217 -10.89 -1.77 7.75
N GLY A 218 -10.15 -2.35 8.67
CA GLY A 218 -10.25 -1.97 10.08
C GLY A 218 -9.04 -2.36 10.89
N LEU A 219 -9.12 -2.07 12.17
CA LEU A 219 -8.19 -2.53 13.18
C LEU A 219 -8.87 -3.54 14.08
N VAL A 220 -8.13 -4.60 14.39
CA VAL A 220 -8.56 -5.68 15.26
C VAL A 220 -7.52 -5.91 16.36
N LYS A 221 -7.97 -6.50 17.47
CA LYS A 221 -7.11 -6.79 18.62
C LYS A 221 -7.56 -8.10 19.25
N LEU A 222 -6.62 -9.02 19.47
CA LEU A 222 -6.92 -10.27 20.15
C LEU A 222 -7.39 -9.99 21.61
N PRO A 223 -8.32 -10.76 22.14
CA PRO A 223 -8.68 -10.67 23.56
C PRO A 223 -7.44 -10.84 24.45
N GLY A 224 -7.23 -9.88 25.37
CA GLY A 224 -6.05 -9.87 26.22
C GLY A 224 -4.74 -9.44 25.55
N GLY A 225 -4.75 -9.18 24.23
CA GLY A 225 -3.59 -8.64 23.52
C GLY A 225 -3.52 -7.11 23.62
N ASP A 226 -2.31 -6.54 23.47
CA ASP A 226 -2.09 -5.10 23.58
C ASP A 226 -1.89 -4.39 22.23
N THR A 227 -1.62 -5.14 21.16
CA THR A 227 -1.29 -4.60 19.84
C THR A 227 -2.46 -4.69 18.88
N ALA A 228 -2.86 -3.56 18.30
CA ALA A 228 -3.85 -3.51 17.23
C ALA A 228 -3.24 -3.92 15.89
N ARG A 229 -3.98 -4.69 15.09
CA ARG A 229 -3.57 -5.20 13.79
C ARG A 229 -4.52 -4.76 12.70
N ARG A 230 -4.00 -4.49 11.50
CA ARG A 230 -4.84 -4.17 10.35
C ARG A 230 -5.47 -5.45 9.79
N ILE A 231 -6.77 -5.38 9.50
CA ILE A 231 -7.51 -6.41 8.79
C ILE A 231 -8.19 -5.82 7.55
N ASP A 232 -8.07 -6.51 6.44
CA ASP A 232 -8.70 -6.17 5.17
C ASP A 232 -9.59 -7.36 4.77
N VAL A 233 -10.92 -7.15 4.72
CA VAL A 233 -11.90 -8.16 4.29
C VAL A 233 -12.43 -7.75 2.93
N LEU A 234 -12.35 -8.68 1.96
CA LEU A 234 -12.80 -8.47 0.59
C LEU A 234 -13.85 -9.52 0.26
N VAL A 235 -15.04 -9.07 -0.15
CA VAL A 235 -16.11 -9.96 -0.62
C VAL A 235 -15.84 -10.38 -2.05
N THR A 236 -15.94 -11.67 -2.31
CA THR A 236 -15.85 -12.25 -3.65
C THR A 236 -17.05 -13.19 -3.89
N ALA A 237 -17.49 -13.29 -5.13
CA ALA A 237 -18.49 -14.29 -5.50
C ALA A 237 -17.87 -15.70 -5.48
N ALA A 238 -18.67 -16.72 -5.18
CA ALA A 238 -18.18 -18.10 -5.14
C ALA A 238 -17.49 -18.54 -6.46
N ALA A 239 -18.02 -18.10 -7.60
CA ALA A 239 -17.44 -18.40 -8.92
C ALA A 239 -16.11 -17.65 -9.17
N GLU A 240 -15.88 -16.51 -8.51
CA GLU A 240 -14.65 -15.72 -8.64
C GLU A 240 -13.57 -16.17 -7.66
N LEU A 241 -13.91 -17.02 -6.67
CA LEU A 241 -13.02 -17.38 -5.57
C LEU A 241 -11.66 -17.92 -6.02
N PRO A 242 -11.52 -18.79 -7.03
CA PRO A 242 -10.21 -19.26 -7.49
C PRO A 242 -9.31 -18.11 -7.99
N PHE A 243 -9.87 -17.14 -8.68
CA PHE A 243 -9.15 -15.96 -9.18
C PHE A 243 -8.74 -15.02 -8.03
N ALA A 244 -9.67 -14.77 -7.11
CA ALA A 244 -9.42 -13.97 -5.92
C ALA A 244 -8.33 -14.63 -5.04
N MET A 245 -8.40 -15.95 -4.82
CA MET A 245 -7.38 -16.72 -4.10
C MET A 245 -6.01 -16.57 -4.73
N LEU A 246 -5.90 -16.71 -6.05
CA LEU A 246 -4.66 -16.54 -6.79
C LEU A 246 -4.10 -15.12 -6.61
N HIS A 247 -4.96 -14.12 -6.85
CA HIS A 247 -4.58 -12.71 -6.84
C HIS A 247 -4.14 -12.24 -5.45
N PHE A 248 -4.99 -12.46 -4.42
CA PHE A 248 -4.73 -11.97 -3.06
C PHE A 248 -3.74 -12.83 -2.27
N THR A 249 -3.46 -14.05 -2.72
CA THR A 249 -2.31 -14.79 -2.23
C THR A 249 -1.00 -14.18 -2.72
N GLY A 250 -0.92 -13.72 -3.97
CA GLY A 250 0.29 -13.12 -4.54
C GLY A 250 1.49 -14.09 -4.61
N PRO A 251 2.72 -13.60 -4.53
CA PRO A 251 3.12 -12.19 -4.33
C PRO A 251 2.89 -11.30 -5.57
N ALA A 252 3.16 -10.00 -5.43
CA ALA A 252 2.85 -9.03 -6.50
C ALA A 252 3.59 -9.31 -7.82
N ASP A 253 4.84 -9.69 -7.76
CA ASP A 253 5.68 -10.05 -8.92
C ASP A 253 5.13 -11.30 -9.64
N PHE A 254 4.66 -12.31 -8.90
CA PHE A 254 3.96 -13.48 -9.45
C PHE A 254 2.70 -13.07 -10.22
N ASN A 255 1.86 -12.21 -9.64
CA ASN A 255 0.66 -11.70 -10.29
C ASN A 255 0.99 -10.88 -11.56
N VAL A 256 2.05 -10.07 -11.52
CA VAL A 256 2.52 -9.32 -12.69
C VAL A 256 2.97 -10.28 -13.80
N ALA A 257 3.72 -11.33 -13.47
CA ALA A 257 4.18 -12.31 -14.43
C ALA A 257 3.02 -13.09 -15.07
N LEU A 258 2.02 -13.53 -14.29
CA LEU A 258 0.82 -14.18 -14.81
C LEU A 258 0.01 -13.29 -15.74
N ARG A 259 -0.17 -12.02 -15.37
CA ARG A 259 -0.88 -11.03 -16.22
C ARG A 259 -0.15 -10.80 -17.55
N LYS A 260 1.19 -10.79 -17.56
CA LYS A 260 1.98 -10.68 -18.80
C LYS A 260 1.74 -11.89 -19.72
N ILE A 261 1.70 -13.12 -19.17
CA ILE A 261 1.38 -14.32 -19.96
C ILE A 261 -0.05 -14.26 -20.49
N ALA A 262 -1.02 -13.88 -19.67
CA ALA A 262 -2.41 -13.73 -20.10
C ALA A 262 -2.52 -12.74 -21.27
N MET A 263 -1.87 -11.57 -21.15
CA MET A 263 -1.85 -10.55 -22.20
C MET A 263 -1.21 -11.06 -23.50
N ALA A 264 -0.12 -11.82 -23.41
CA ALA A 264 0.54 -12.42 -24.59
C ALA A 264 -0.37 -13.45 -25.31
N LYS A 265 -1.33 -14.04 -24.58
CA LYS A 265 -2.37 -14.93 -25.12
C LYS A 265 -3.65 -14.19 -25.54
N GLY A 266 -3.65 -12.84 -25.52
CA GLY A 266 -4.82 -12.02 -25.86
C GLY A 266 -5.91 -12.02 -24.78
N MET A 267 -5.59 -12.32 -23.54
CA MET A 267 -6.52 -12.40 -22.40
C MET A 267 -6.16 -11.37 -21.34
N ARG A 268 -7.14 -10.97 -20.52
CA ARG A 268 -6.92 -10.23 -19.30
C ARG A 268 -7.27 -11.08 -18.09
N LEU A 269 -6.36 -11.12 -17.13
CA LEU A 269 -6.54 -11.79 -15.84
C LEU A 269 -6.76 -10.75 -14.74
N SER A 270 -7.84 -10.89 -14.00
CA SER A 270 -8.15 -10.09 -12.81
C SER A 270 -8.50 -10.98 -11.62
N GLU A 271 -8.70 -10.37 -10.47
CA GLU A 271 -9.21 -11.05 -9.26
C GLU A 271 -10.66 -11.55 -9.41
N LYS A 272 -11.37 -11.10 -10.45
CA LYS A 272 -12.77 -11.51 -10.74
C LYS A 272 -12.88 -12.56 -11.83
N GLY A 273 -11.82 -12.76 -12.62
CA GLY A 273 -11.86 -13.71 -13.71
C GLY A 273 -11.11 -13.27 -14.94
N TRP A 274 -11.44 -13.98 -16.03
CA TRP A 274 -11.02 -13.67 -17.40
C TRP A 274 -11.95 -12.64 -18.04
N ASP A 275 -11.45 -11.87 -19.00
CA ASP A 275 -12.27 -11.03 -19.88
C ASP A 275 -12.87 -11.82 -21.07
N ARG A 276 -13.06 -13.14 -20.91
CA ARG A 276 -13.66 -14.04 -21.90
C ARG A 276 -14.94 -14.65 -21.33
N PRO A 277 -16.12 -14.25 -21.83
CA PRO A 277 -17.40 -14.76 -21.30
C PRO A 277 -17.61 -16.27 -21.55
N ASP A 278 -17.00 -16.83 -22.60
CA ASP A 278 -17.14 -18.24 -22.96
C ASP A 278 -16.10 -19.16 -22.34
N ALA A 279 -15.21 -18.65 -21.50
CA ALA A 279 -14.24 -19.48 -20.82
C ALA A 279 -14.90 -20.31 -19.72
N LYS A 280 -14.57 -21.61 -19.65
CA LYS A 280 -14.99 -22.45 -18.53
C LYS A 280 -14.51 -21.82 -17.23
N ALA A 281 -15.41 -21.71 -16.25
CA ALA A 281 -15.04 -21.24 -14.92
C ALA A 281 -14.04 -22.21 -14.29
N PRO A 282 -12.88 -21.77 -13.83
CA PRO A 282 -11.93 -22.62 -13.14
C PRO A 282 -12.49 -23.02 -11.75
N GLU A 283 -12.24 -24.24 -11.35
CA GLU A 283 -12.63 -24.74 -10.03
C GLU A 283 -11.52 -24.48 -8.99
N SER A 284 -10.28 -24.23 -9.46
CA SER A 284 -9.10 -24.04 -8.64
C SER A 284 -8.09 -23.04 -9.23
N GLU A 285 -7.15 -22.59 -8.42
CA GLU A 285 -5.99 -21.82 -8.90
C GLU A 285 -5.14 -22.63 -9.89
N ALA A 286 -5.08 -23.97 -9.72
CA ALA A 286 -4.34 -24.86 -10.63
C ALA A 286 -4.92 -24.82 -12.05
N ASP A 287 -6.24 -24.76 -12.20
CA ASP A 287 -6.90 -24.65 -13.52
C ASP A 287 -6.54 -23.34 -14.20
N ILE A 288 -6.46 -22.24 -13.44
CA ILE A 288 -6.04 -20.93 -13.97
C ILE A 288 -4.59 -21.00 -14.47
N LEU A 289 -3.70 -21.60 -13.70
CA LEU A 289 -2.30 -21.75 -14.12
C LEU A 289 -2.16 -22.65 -15.34
N ALA A 290 -2.91 -23.76 -15.39
CA ALA A 290 -2.91 -24.68 -16.53
C ALA A 290 -3.42 -23.98 -17.82
N GLU A 291 -4.48 -23.18 -17.77
CA GLU A 291 -4.96 -22.38 -18.89
C GLU A 291 -3.89 -21.39 -19.40
N LEU A 292 -3.08 -20.87 -18.49
CA LEU A 292 -1.92 -20.03 -18.83
C LEU A 292 -0.72 -20.83 -19.34
N GLY A 293 -0.73 -22.17 -19.26
CA GLY A 293 0.42 -23.01 -19.57
C GLY A 293 1.55 -22.88 -18.57
N VAL A 294 1.21 -22.62 -17.30
CA VAL A 294 2.14 -22.44 -16.18
C VAL A 294 2.01 -23.62 -15.22
N GLN A 295 3.12 -24.19 -14.77
CA GLN A 295 3.11 -25.26 -13.79
C GLN A 295 2.54 -24.78 -12.46
N TRP A 296 1.82 -25.67 -11.76
CA TRP A 296 1.37 -25.40 -10.40
C TRP A 296 2.56 -25.06 -9.50
N THR A 297 2.40 -23.97 -8.76
CA THR A 297 3.38 -23.54 -7.75
C THR A 297 2.67 -23.32 -6.43
N ASN A 298 3.16 -23.97 -5.37
CA ASN A 298 2.58 -23.77 -4.05
C ASN A 298 2.69 -22.30 -3.63
N PRO A 299 1.72 -21.77 -2.87
CA PRO A 299 1.73 -20.38 -2.42
C PRO A 299 3.06 -19.89 -1.86
N GLN A 300 3.73 -20.70 -1.05
CA GLN A 300 5.01 -20.37 -0.40
C GLN A 300 6.20 -20.27 -1.37
N ASP A 301 6.11 -20.92 -2.55
CA ASP A 301 7.18 -21.01 -3.53
C ASP A 301 6.97 -20.03 -4.70
N ARG A 302 5.89 -19.24 -4.67
CA ARG A 302 5.55 -18.28 -5.73
C ARG A 302 6.51 -17.10 -5.77
N SER A 303 6.96 -16.76 -6.97
CA SER A 303 7.81 -15.62 -7.28
C SER A 303 7.50 -15.08 -8.68
N GLY A 304 8.17 -14.01 -9.10
CA GLY A 304 8.05 -13.48 -10.46
C GLY A 304 8.60 -14.43 -11.55
N THR A 305 9.29 -15.51 -11.16
CA THR A 305 9.74 -16.55 -12.08
C THR A 305 8.68 -17.63 -12.22
N LEU A 306 8.18 -17.84 -13.42
CA LEU A 306 7.18 -18.85 -13.74
C LEU A 306 7.78 -19.97 -14.57
N HIS A 307 7.33 -21.20 -14.34
CA HIS A 307 7.78 -22.37 -15.09
C HIS A 307 6.69 -22.80 -16.08
N PRO A 308 6.98 -22.86 -17.39
CA PRO A 308 6.03 -23.36 -18.38
C PRO A 308 5.73 -24.86 -18.14
N MET A 309 4.51 -25.26 -18.53
CA MET A 309 4.10 -26.68 -18.54
C MET A 309 4.78 -27.44 -19.65
#